data_f6118301ef78cfeb2487545fde95cfde
#
_entry.id   f6118301ef78cfeb2487545fde95cfde
#
_cell.length_a   1.000
_cell.length_b   1.000
_cell.length_c   1.000
_cell.angle_alpha   90.00
_cell.angle_beta   90.00
_cell.angle_gamma   90.00
#
_symmetry.space_group_name_H-M   'P 1'
#
loop_
_entity.id
_entity.type
_entity.pdbx_description
1 polymer ?
#
loop_
_entity_poly.entity_id
_entity_poly.type
_entity_poly.pdbx_seq_one_letter_code
_entity_poly.pdbx_strand_id
1 'polypeptide(L)' 'MILIILIIHVLIALSLVIMVLLQRSEGGALGMG' A
#
# COMPACT_ATOMS: atom_id res chain seq x y z
N MET A 1 21.44 -11.87 3.68
CA MET A 1 20.84 -11.73 2.36
C MET A 1 19.33 -11.87 2.40
N ILE A 2 18.87 -12.91 3.08
CA ILE A 2 17.43 -13.08 3.22
C ILE A 2 16.81 -11.90 3.96
N LEU A 3 17.52 -11.38 4.95
CA LEU A 3 17.03 -10.26 5.71
C LEU A 3 16.81 -9.03 4.84
N ILE A 4 17.74 -8.80 3.91
CA ILE A 4 17.63 -7.66 3.03
C ILE A 4 16.40 -7.81 2.13
N ILE A 5 16.20 -9.00 1.63
CA ILE A 5 15.06 -9.28 0.77
C ILE A 5 13.77 -9.12 1.56
N LEU A 6 13.75 -9.58 2.79
CA LEU A 6 12.57 -9.44 3.64
C LEU A 6 12.26 -7.98 3.93
N ILE A 7 13.29 -7.20 4.21
CA ILE A 7 13.10 -5.78 4.50
C ILE A 7 12.50 -5.09 3.29
N ILE A 8 13.07 -5.34 2.12
CA ILE A 8 12.55 -4.75 0.89
C ILE A 8 11.11 -5.18 0.67
N HIS A 9 10.82 -6.44 0.91
CA HIS A 9 9.47 -6.96 0.76
C HIS A 9 8.48 -6.25 1.67
N VAL A 10 8.86 -6.07 2.92
CA VAL A 10 8.00 -5.41 3.89
C VAL A 10 7.77 -3.96 3.50
N LEU A 11 8.82 -3.29 3.04
CA LEU A 11 8.68 -1.90 2.61
C LEU A 11 7.71 -1.79 1.43
N ILE A 12 7.85 -2.68 0.48
CA ILE A 12 6.96 -2.68 -0.68
C ILE A 12 5.53 -2.97 -0.24
N ALA A 13 5.36 -3.95 0.64
CA ALA A 13 4.04 -4.31 1.11
C ALA A 13 3.38 -3.13 1.83
N LEU A 14 4.13 -2.45 2.69
CA LEU A 14 3.60 -1.30 3.39
C LEU A 14 3.23 -0.18 2.42
N SER A 15 4.08 0.04 1.43
CA SER A 15 3.80 1.05 0.43
C SER A 15 2.51 0.75 -0.31
N LEU A 16 2.33 -0.50 -0.68
CA LEU A 16 1.12 -0.91 -1.38
C LEU A 16 -0.11 -0.73 -0.50
N VAL A 17 0.00 -1.11 0.76
CA VAL A 17 -1.12 -0.96 1.68
C VAL A 17 -1.51 0.50 1.81
N ILE A 18 -0.53 1.36 2.01
CA ILE A 18 -0.79 2.78 2.14
C ILE A 18 -1.43 3.33 0.88
N MET A 19 -0.90 2.92 -0.27
CA MET A 19 -1.44 3.37 -1.54
C MET A 19 -2.89 2.95 -1.71
N VAL A 20 -3.16 1.69 -1.38
CA VAL A 20 -4.52 1.16 -1.50
C VAL A 20 -5.46 1.92 -0.58
N LEU A 21 -5.03 2.20 0.62
CA LEU A 21 -5.87 2.92 1.57
C LEU A 21 -6.16 4.34 1.08
N LEU A 22 -5.14 5.00 0.54
CA LEU A 22 -5.32 6.34 0.01
C LEU A 22 -6.26 6.33 -1.19
N GLN A 23 -6.03 5.41 -2.09
CA GLN A 23 -6.88 5.31 -3.27
C GLN A 23 -8.31 4.97 -2.88
N ARG A 24 -8.45 4.07 -1.93
CA ARG A 24 -9.77 3.68 -1.49
C ARG A 24 -10.50 4.86 -0.86
N SER A 25 -9.77 5.66 -0.12
CA SER A 25 -10.37 6.82 0.52
C SER A 25 -10.91 7.78 -0.52
N GLU A 26 -10.09 8.12 -1.51
CA GLU A 26 -10.52 9.01 -2.58
C GLU A 26 -11.49 8.32 -3.52
N GLY A 27 -11.13 7.09 -3.90
CA GLY A 27 -11.99 6.32 -4.78
C GLY A 27 -13.35 6.08 -4.18
N GLY A 28 -13.37 5.78 -2.89
CA GLY A 28 -14.61 5.56 -2.20
C GLY A 28 -15.49 6.78 -2.23
N ALA A 29 -14.90 7.93 -1.95
CA ALA A 29 -15.65 9.18 -1.96
C ALA A 29 -16.16 9.47 -3.37
N LEU A 30 -15.30 9.32 -4.35
CA LEU A 30 -15.68 9.56 -5.73
C LEU A 30 -16.63 8.49 -6.23
N GLY A 31 -16.32 7.25 -5.90
CA GLY A 31 -17.17 6.15 -6.31
C GLY A 31 -18.55 6.26 -5.72
N MET A 32 -18.60 6.65 -4.47
CA MET A 32 -19.87 6.86 -3.80
C MET A 32 -20.59 8.08 -4.34
N GLY A 33 -19.79 9.10 -4.47
CA GLY A 33 -20.31 10.35 -4.99
C GLY A 33 -20.53 10.26 -6.46
#